data_73baefee7dabaa759bb74231fefc4767
#
_entry.id   73baefee7dabaa759bb74231fefc4767
#
_cell.length_a   1.000
_cell.length_b   1.000
_cell.length_c   1.000
_cell.angle_alpha   90.00
_cell.angle_beta   90.00
_cell.angle_gamma   90.00
#
_symmetry.space_group_name_H-M   'P 1'
#
loop_
_entity.id
_entity.type
_entity.pdbx_description
1 polymer ?
#
loop_
_entity_poly.entity_id
_entity_poly.type
_entity_poly.pdbx_seq_one_letter_code
_entity_poly.pdbx_strand_id
1 'polypeptide(L)'
;QKIGQRVKIRIIGDYDVDGVCSAYILLRGLRLLGADVDTVIPHRMKDGYGLNDHLIEQAKEDGIDTILTCDNGIAAADQIRLANTCGMTVVVTDHHEVPYEEQEGERIYRLPPAAVVIDPKQEDCPYPYKQICGAVVAYKLIRYLFREAQKIHWTGRDGEPVDEQAVQALLPQVDCLSMLTDNTVV
;
A
#
# COMPACT_ATOMS: atom_id res chain seq x y z
N GLN A 1 8.06 -6.60 11.14
CA GLN A 1 7.42 -7.23 12.32
C GLN A 1 6.28 -8.16 11.87
N LYS A 2 5.22 -7.72 11.19
CA LYS A 2 4.04 -8.53 10.79
C LYS A 2 4.42 -9.75 9.93
N ILE A 3 5.35 -9.60 8.98
CA ILE A 3 5.86 -10.72 8.17
C ILE A 3 6.52 -11.78 9.07
N GLY A 4 7.34 -11.36 10.04
CA GLY A 4 7.99 -12.27 10.99
C GLY A 4 7.01 -12.99 11.91
N GLN A 5 5.88 -12.39 12.21
CA GLN A 5 4.79 -13.01 12.99
C GLN A 5 3.95 -13.97 12.15
N ARG A 6 4.17 -14.03 10.83
CA ARG A 6 3.42 -14.86 9.87
C ARG A 6 1.90 -14.63 9.89
N VAL A 7 1.50 -13.41 10.19
CA VAL A 7 0.09 -13.04 10.13
C VAL A 7 -0.38 -12.86 8.69
N LYS A 8 -1.68 -13.05 8.47
CA LYS A 8 -2.27 -12.84 7.14
C LYS A 8 -2.36 -11.35 6.80
N ILE A 9 -1.86 -10.99 5.64
CA ILE A 9 -1.88 -9.63 5.10
C ILE A 9 -2.76 -9.61 3.86
N ARG A 10 -3.67 -8.65 3.76
CA ARG A 10 -4.47 -8.41 2.55
C ARG A 10 -4.10 -7.07 1.94
N ILE A 11 -3.73 -7.10 0.65
CA ILE A 11 -3.55 -5.90 -0.16
C ILE A 11 -4.90 -5.54 -0.76
N ILE A 12 -5.32 -4.27 -0.59
CA ILE A 12 -6.52 -3.73 -1.21
C ILE A 12 -6.08 -2.61 -2.14
N GLY A 13 -6.14 -2.88 -3.46
CA GLY A 13 -5.78 -1.93 -4.52
C GLY A 13 -6.97 -1.13 -5.03
N ASP A 14 -6.73 -0.36 -6.09
CA ASP A 14 -7.79 0.20 -6.91
C ASP A 14 -7.95 -0.58 -8.21
N TYR A 15 -9.04 -0.34 -8.94
CA TYR A 15 -9.40 -1.07 -10.17
C TYR A 15 -8.77 -0.51 -11.44
N ASP A 16 -8.11 0.63 -11.37
CA ASP A 16 -7.42 1.21 -12.52
C ASP A 16 -6.01 0.60 -12.70
N VAL A 17 -5.29 1.07 -13.73
CA VAL A 17 -3.98 0.53 -14.08
C VAL A 17 -2.97 0.75 -12.97
N ASP A 18 -2.99 1.91 -12.30
CA ASP A 18 -2.05 2.24 -11.22
C ASP A 18 -2.32 1.35 -9.99
N GLY A 19 -3.58 1.19 -9.60
CA GLY A 19 -3.96 0.33 -8.48
C GLY A 19 -3.63 -1.13 -8.71
N VAL A 20 -3.93 -1.68 -9.90
CA VAL A 20 -3.60 -3.08 -10.25
C VAL A 20 -2.08 -3.30 -10.25
N CYS A 21 -1.32 -2.35 -10.77
CA CYS A 21 0.13 -2.43 -10.81
C CYS A 21 0.75 -2.31 -9.42
N SER A 22 0.25 -1.38 -8.61
CA SER A 22 0.62 -1.22 -7.21
C SER A 22 0.40 -2.51 -6.41
N ALA A 23 -0.79 -3.10 -6.55
CA ALA A 23 -1.13 -4.36 -5.89
C ALA A 23 -0.22 -5.51 -6.32
N TYR A 24 0.10 -5.62 -7.62
CA TYR A 24 1.02 -6.63 -8.14
C TYR A 24 2.43 -6.48 -7.55
N ILE A 25 2.97 -5.25 -7.52
CA ILE A 25 4.31 -4.97 -6.96
C ILE A 25 4.36 -5.37 -5.49
N LEU A 26 3.38 -4.94 -4.69
CA LEU A 26 3.29 -5.29 -3.27
C LEU A 26 3.16 -6.80 -3.06
N LEU A 27 2.27 -7.45 -3.80
CA LEU A 27 2.04 -8.90 -3.71
C LEU A 27 3.33 -9.68 -3.99
N ARG A 28 4.02 -9.35 -5.09
CA ARG A 28 5.27 -10.00 -5.46
C ARG A 28 6.37 -9.75 -4.44
N GLY A 29 6.56 -8.49 -4.06
CA GLY A 29 7.61 -8.11 -3.11
C GLY A 29 7.40 -8.72 -1.72
N LEU A 30 6.18 -8.68 -1.19
CA LEU A 30 5.87 -9.26 0.12
C LEU A 30 5.99 -10.78 0.12
N ARG A 31 5.59 -11.47 -0.97
CA ARG A 31 5.80 -12.93 -1.10
C ARG A 31 7.27 -13.32 -1.12
N LEU A 32 8.12 -12.55 -1.79
CA LEU A 32 9.58 -12.77 -1.76
C LEU A 32 10.15 -12.60 -0.35
N LEU A 33 9.56 -11.71 0.47
CA LEU A 33 9.90 -11.57 1.88
C LEU A 33 9.31 -12.68 2.77
N GLY A 34 8.56 -13.63 2.21
CA GLY A 34 7.95 -14.73 2.95
C GLY A 34 6.65 -14.40 3.66
N ALA A 35 6.00 -13.28 3.30
CA ALA A 35 4.69 -12.92 3.86
C ALA A 35 3.58 -13.90 3.44
N ASP A 36 2.63 -14.12 4.33
CA ASP A 36 1.33 -14.72 4.00
C ASP A 36 0.40 -13.60 3.52
N VAL A 37 0.31 -13.44 2.20
CA VAL A 37 -0.33 -12.28 1.60
C VAL A 37 -1.21 -12.64 0.41
N ASP A 38 -2.40 -12.07 0.38
CA ASP A 38 -3.33 -12.07 -0.76
C ASP A 38 -3.63 -10.64 -1.23
N THR A 39 -4.41 -10.53 -2.29
CA THR A 39 -4.84 -9.23 -2.84
C THR A 39 -6.29 -9.27 -3.27
N VAL A 40 -6.98 -8.16 -3.05
CA VAL A 40 -8.34 -7.90 -3.51
C VAL A 40 -8.36 -6.56 -4.25
N ILE A 41 -8.97 -6.58 -5.43
CA ILE A 41 -9.26 -5.35 -6.19
C ILE A 41 -10.78 -5.15 -6.13
N PRO A 42 -11.27 -4.01 -5.64
CA PRO A 42 -12.71 -3.74 -5.56
C PRO A 42 -13.34 -3.75 -6.96
N HIS A 43 -14.53 -4.30 -7.06
CA HIS A 43 -15.26 -4.31 -8.31
C HIS A 43 -16.01 -2.98 -8.49
N ARG A 44 -15.62 -2.21 -9.50
CA ARG A 44 -16.12 -0.84 -9.77
C ARG A 44 -17.64 -0.66 -9.62
N MET A 45 -18.42 -1.64 -10.10
CA MET A 45 -19.88 -1.57 -10.11
C MET A 45 -20.56 -2.03 -8.82
N LYS A 46 -19.86 -2.83 -7.98
CA LYS A 46 -20.44 -3.43 -6.78
C LYS A 46 -19.90 -2.80 -5.50
N ASP A 47 -18.61 -2.54 -5.48
CA ASP A 47 -17.89 -2.20 -4.26
C ASP A 47 -17.57 -0.70 -4.19
N GLY A 48 -17.68 0.03 -5.31
CA GLY A 48 -17.28 1.44 -5.38
C GLY A 48 -15.75 1.59 -5.51
N TYR A 49 -15.24 2.73 -5.03
CA TYR A 49 -13.83 3.09 -5.12
C TYR A 49 -13.09 2.73 -3.81
N GLY A 50 -11.93 2.06 -3.95
CA GLY A 50 -10.98 1.84 -2.87
C GLY A 50 -11.50 1.01 -1.69
N LEU A 51 -10.97 1.31 -0.50
CA LEU A 51 -11.35 0.63 0.74
C LEU A 51 -12.78 0.95 1.13
N ASN A 52 -13.60 -0.07 1.36
CA ASN A 52 -15.01 0.05 1.74
C ASN A 52 -15.39 -0.95 2.86
N ASP A 53 -16.54 -0.76 3.47
CA ASP A 53 -16.99 -1.53 4.64
C ASP A 53 -17.12 -3.02 4.33
N HIS A 54 -17.62 -3.37 3.14
CA HIS A 54 -17.78 -4.77 2.72
C HIS A 54 -16.42 -5.51 2.66
N LEU A 55 -15.38 -4.86 2.09
CA LEU A 55 -14.04 -5.45 2.03
C LEU A 55 -13.43 -5.64 3.43
N ILE A 56 -13.76 -4.76 4.38
CA ILE A 56 -13.32 -4.89 5.77
C ILE A 56 -14.02 -6.06 6.46
N GLU A 57 -15.33 -6.19 6.28
CA GLU A 57 -16.11 -7.32 6.82
C GLU A 57 -15.59 -8.65 6.27
N GLN A 58 -15.36 -8.73 4.96
CA GLN A 58 -14.78 -9.89 4.32
C GLN A 58 -13.37 -10.19 4.85
N ALA A 59 -12.52 -9.17 5.02
CA ALA A 59 -11.19 -9.35 5.58
C ALA A 59 -11.23 -9.92 7.01
N LYS A 60 -12.20 -9.47 7.83
CA LYS A 60 -12.43 -9.99 9.17
C LYS A 60 -12.84 -11.47 9.14
N GLU A 61 -13.77 -11.85 8.25
CA GLU A 61 -14.23 -13.24 8.10
C GLU A 61 -13.09 -14.17 7.65
N ASP A 62 -12.21 -13.67 6.77
CA ASP A 62 -11.05 -14.42 6.27
C ASP A 62 -9.89 -14.48 7.29
N GLY A 63 -10.02 -13.82 8.45
CA GLY A 63 -9.02 -13.80 9.51
C GLY A 63 -7.78 -12.99 9.14
N ILE A 64 -7.95 -11.90 8.38
CA ILE A 64 -6.87 -10.97 8.03
C ILE A 64 -6.48 -10.17 9.27
N ASP A 65 -5.20 -10.11 9.56
CA ASP A 65 -4.63 -9.30 10.65
C ASP A 65 -4.26 -7.89 10.16
N THR A 66 -3.74 -7.79 8.94
CA THR A 66 -3.21 -6.53 8.42
C THR A 66 -3.78 -6.23 7.02
N ILE A 67 -4.34 -5.06 6.86
CA ILE A 67 -4.72 -4.49 5.56
C ILE A 67 -3.62 -3.55 5.11
N LEU A 68 -3.17 -3.71 3.87
CA LEU A 68 -2.27 -2.81 3.18
C LEU A 68 -3.00 -2.23 1.96
N THR A 69 -3.37 -0.95 2.01
CA THR A 69 -3.95 -0.31 0.84
C THR A 69 -2.88 0.13 -0.14
N CYS A 70 -3.21 0.20 -1.42
CA CYS A 70 -2.35 0.81 -2.43
C CYS A 70 -3.17 1.56 -3.48
N ASP A 71 -2.70 2.75 -3.81
CA ASP A 71 -3.39 3.67 -4.72
C ASP A 71 -4.80 4.08 -4.22
N ASN A 72 -5.01 3.96 -2.94
CA ASN A 72 -6.20 4.38 -2.21
C ASN A 72 -5.93 4.38 -0.71
N GLY A 73 -6.88 4.90 0.06
CA GLY A 73 -6.89 4.81 1.51
C GLY A 73 -6.66 6.13 2.23
N ILE A 74 -6.03 7.13 1.59
CA ILE A 74 -5.78 8.43 2.25
C ILE A 74 -7.07 9.13 2.68
N ALA A 75 -8.16 8.95 1.95
CA ALA A 75 -9.47 9.51 2.25
C ALA A 75 -10.40 8.55 3.00
N ALA A 76 -9.98 7.32 3.31
CA ALA A 76 -10.83 6.26 3.87
C ALA A 76 -10.80 6.22 5.41
N ALA A 77 -10.88 7.39 6.08
CA ALA A 77 -10.73 7.49 7.53
C ALA A 77 -11.78 6.66 8.30
N ASP A 78 -13.03 6.63 7.84
CA ASP A 78 -14.11 5.89 8.51
C ASP A 78 -13.92 4.38 8.35
N GLN A 79 -13.55 3.92 7.17
CA GLN A 79 -13.26 2.52 6.88
C GLN A 79 -12.05 2.02 7.69
N ILE A 80 -11.04 2.85 7.82
CA ILE A 80 -9.86 2.50 8.64
C ILE A 80 -10.22 2.44 10.13
N ARG A 81 -11.11 3.33 10.63
CA ARG A 81 -11.65 3.20 11.99
C ARG A 81 -12.41 1.88 12.17
N LEU A 82 -13.25 1.50 11.21
CA LEU A 82 -13.96 0.22 11.23
C LEU A 82 -12.98 -0.95 11.28
N ALA A 83 -11.95 -0.98 10.44
CA ALA A 83 -10.92 -2.01 10.44
C ALA A 83 -10.20 -2.10 11.81
N ASN A 84 -9.85 -0.95 12.39
CA ASN A 84 -9.23 -0.88 13.72
C ASN A 84 -10.16 -1.45 14.81
N THR A 85 -11.48 -1.17 14.77
CA THR A 85 -12.44 -1.75 15.73
C THR A 85 -12.61 -3.25 15.56
N CYS A 86 -12.33 -3.79 14.37
CA CYS A 86 -12.27 -5.22 14.11
C CYS A 86 -10.94 -5.87 14.55
N GLY A 87 -10.01 -5.09 15.12
CA GLY A 87 -8.71 -5.57 15.58
C GLY A 87 -7.65 -5.70 14.48
N MET A 88 -7.92 -5.20 13.28
CA MET A 88 -6.97 -5.23 12.17
C MET A 88 -6.03 -4.03 12.22
N THR A 89 -4.80 -4.22 11.76
CA THR A 89 -3.82 -3.17 11.54
C THR A 89 -3.96 -2.65 10.10
N VAL A 90 -4.01 -1.34 9.91
CA VAL A 90 -4.06 -0.77 8.55
C VAL A 90 -2.79 0.02 8.25
N VAL A 91 -2.21 -0.25 7.08
CA VAL A 91 -1.10 0.51 6.48
C VAL A 91 -1.60 1.08 5.16
N VAL A 92 -1.46 2.38 5.00
CA VAL A 92 -1.88 3.09 3.77
C VAL A 92 -0.66 3.39 2.92
N THR A 93 -0.70 3.01 1.63
CA THR A 93 0.19 3.54 0.60
C THR A 93 -0.66 4.20 -0.48
N ASP A 94 -0.48 5.49 -0.65
CA ASP A 94 -1.31 6.30 -1.54
C ASP A 94 -0.49 7.44 -2.15
N HIS A 95 -1.06 8.15 -3.12
CA HIS A 95 -0.48 9.33 -3.74
C HIS A 95 -1.52 10.42 -4.07
N HIS A 96 -2.77 10.19 -3.64
CA HIS A 96 -3.86 11.15 -3.80
C HIS A 96 -3.73 12.33 -2.83
N GLU A 97 -4.50 13.39 -3.07
CA GLU A 97 -4.51 14.57 -2.19
C GLU A 97 -5.00 14.20 -0.79
N VAL A 98 -4.24 14.63 0.22
CA VAL A 98 -4.65 14.47 1.61
C VAL A 98 -5.90 15.31 1.87
N PRO A 99 -7.00 14.73 2.38
CA PRO A 99 -8.19 15.49 2.73
C PRO A 99 -7.88 16.60 3.73
N TYR A 100 -8.50 17.76 3.57
CA TYR A 100 -8.36 18.87 4.49
C TYR A 100 -9.70 19.57 4.77
N GLU A 101 -9.76 20.26 5.89
CA GLU A 101 -10.86 21.18 6.25
C GLU A 101 -10.32 22.61 6.24
N GLU A 102 -11.10 23.55 5.77
CA GLU A 102 -10.77 24.97 5.87
C GLU A 102 -11.31 25.53 7.19
N GLN A 103 -10.41 26.01 8.05
CA GLN A 103 -10.76 26.70 9.29
C GLN A 103 -10.01 28.03 9.34
N GLU A 104 -10.75 29.13 9.46
CA GLU A 104 -10.22 30.50 9.57
C GLU A 104 -9.26 30.90 8.43
N GLY A 105 -9.42 30.27 7.24
CA GLY A 105 -8.57 30.53 6.06
C GLY A 105 -7.29 29.68 6.00
N GLU A 106 -7.12 28.76 6.94
CA GLU A 106 -6.04 27.77 6.94
C GLU A 106 -6.55 26.38 6.57
N ARG A 107 -5.71 25.57 5.92
CA ARG A 107 -6.00 24.18 5.61
C ARG A 107 -5.52 23.27 6.73
N ILE A 108 -6.43 22.53 7.33
CA ILE A 108 -6.10 21.53 8.35
C ILE A 108 -6.21 20.14 7.68
N TYR A 109 -5.07 19.55 7.40
CA TYR A 109 -5.01 18.23 6.78
C TYR A 109 -5.44 17.12 7.73
N ARG A 110 -6.19 16.15 7.21
CA ARG A 110 -6.78 15.04 7.97
C ARG A 110 -6.24 13.71 7.47
N LEU A 111 -5.23 13.18 8.17
CA LEU A 111 -4.75 11.84 7.90
C LEU A 111 -5.71 10.78 8.47
N PRO A 112 -5.90 9.65 7.77
CA PRO A 112 -6.68 8.54 8.29
C PRO A 112 -5.98 7.90 9.51
N PRO A 113 -6.73 7.28 10.45
CA PRO A 113 -6.18 6.69 11.67
C PRO A 113 -5.52 5.31 11.39
N ALA A 114 -4.69 5.23 10.37
CA ALA A 114 -3.90 4.06 10.05
C ALA A 114 -2.66 3.96 10.94
N ALA A 115 -2.12 2.76 11.12
CA ALA A 115 -0.88 2.54 11.86
C ALA A 115 0.33 3.21 11.18
N VAL A 116 0.29 3.25 9.83
CA VAL A 116 1.29 3.94 8.99
C VAL A 116 0.58 4.52 7.77
N VAL A 117 0.94 5.74 7.41
CA VAL A 117 0.53 6.39 6.15
C VAL A 117 1.78 6.73 5.35
N ILE A 118 1.85 6.20 4.13
CA ILE A 118 2.92 6.48 3.17
C ILE A 118 2.28 7.18 1.98
N ASP A 119 2.42 8.48 1.95
CA ASP A 119 1.91 9.34 0.89
C ASP A 119 2.86 10.53 0.70
N PRO A 120 3.34 10.81 -0.52
CA PRO A 120 4.24 11.91 -0.78
C PRO A 120 3.60 13.28 -0.58
N LYS A 121 2.25 13.37 -0.62
CA LYS A 121 1.51 14.62 -0.51
C LYS A 121 1.18 15.03 0.92
N GLN A 122 1.62 14.25 1.92
CA GLN A 122 1.57 14.72 3.31
C GLN A 122 2.36 16.04 3.43
N GLU A 123 1.85 16.96 4.26
CA GLU A 123 2.41 18.30 4.43
C GLU A 123 3.89 18.28 4.80
N ASP A 124 4.27 17.46 5.79
CA ASP A 124 5.64 17.33 6.29
C ASP A 124 6.51 16.35 5.49
N CYS A 125 6.02 15.79 4.40
CA CYS A 125 6.80 14.82 3.64
C CYS A 125 7.91 15.51 2.85
N PRO A 126 9.20 15.18 3.09
CA PRO A 126 10.32 15.81 2.39
C PRO A 126 10.54 15.29 0.96
N TYR A 127 9.72 14.36 0.49
CA TYR A 127 9.89 13.78 -0.84
C TYR A 127 9.67 14.85 -1.92
N PRO A 128 10.67 15.09 -2.80
CA PRO A 128 10.68 16.27 -3.66
C PRO A 128 9.64 16.24 -4.78
N TYR A 129 9.31 15.05 -5.30
CA TYR A 129 8.38 14.90 -6.42
C TYR A 129 7.01 14.40 -5.94
N LYS A 130 6.06 15.31 -5.77
CA LYS A 130 4.73 15.01 -5.23
C LYS A 130 3.79 14.30 -6.21
N GLN A 131 4.13 14.26 -7.50
CA GLN A 131 3.29 13.72 -8.57
C GLN A 131 3.65 12.27 -8.95
N ILE A 132 4.32 11.53 -8.07
CA ILE A 132 4.59 10.13 -8.32
C ILE A 132 3.30 9.31 -8.28
N CYS A 133 3.21 8.27 -9.11
CA CYS A 133 2.06 7.38 -9.14
C CYS A 133 2.10 6.34 -7.99
N GLY A 134 0.96 5.70 -7.71
CA GLY A 134 0.82 4.70 -6.67
C GLY A 134 1.77 3.52 -6.85
N ALA A 135 1.99 3.06 -8.09
CA ALA A 135 2.93 1.97 -8.39
C ALA A 135 4.37 2.29 -7.94
N VAL A 136 4.82 3.54 -8.09
CA VAL A 136 6.14 3.97 -7.64
C VAL A 136 6.19 4.06 -6.11
N VAL A 137 5.11 4.48 -5.44
CA VAL A 137 5.02 4.45 -3.96
C VAL A 137 5.14 3.01 -3.45
N ALA A 138 4.36 2.09 -4.02
CA ALA A 138 4.39 0.66 -3.70
C ALA A 138 5.80 0.07 -3.90
N TYR A 139 6.45 0.38 -5.02
CA TYR A 139 7.81 -0.05 -5.30
C TYR A 139 8.82 0.48 -4.28
N LYS A 140 8.75 1.77 -3.92
CA LYS A 140 9.65 2.35 -2.91
C LYS A 140 9.49 1.67 -1.55
N LEU A 141 8.26 1.33 -1.16
CA LEU A 141 8.02 0.55 0.05
C LEU A 141 8.69 -0.82 -0.02
N ILE A 142 8.47 -1.57 -1.10
CA ILE A 142 9.10 -2.89 -1.28
C ILE A 142 10.63 -2.79 -1.25
N ARG A 143 11.19 -1.83 -1.98
CA ARG A 143 12.65 -1.60 -1.97
C ARG A 143 13.18 -1.28 -0.57
N TYR A 144 12.46 -0.47 0.20
CA TYR A 144 12.81 -0.18 1.59
C TYR A 144 12.78 -1.44 2.45
N LEU A 145 11.70 -2.24 2.37
CA LEU A 145 11.56 -3.47 3.13
C LEU A 145 12.67 -4.48 2.83
N PHE A 146 13.07 -4.61 1.57
CA PHE A 146 14.20 -5.48 1.20
C PHE A 146 15.52 -4.99 1.81
N ARG A 147 15.79 -3.70 1.78
CA ARG A 147 16.99 -3.14 2.42
C ARG A 147 17.02 -3.41 3.93
N GLU A 148 15.88 -3.28 4.60
CA GLU A 148 15.78 -3.59 6.02
C GLU A 148 15.93 -5.10 6.27
N ALA A 149 15.35 -5.94 5.42
CA ALA A 149 15.50 -7.39 5.48
C ALA A 149 16.96 -7.83 5.37
N GLN A 150 17.72 -7.23 4.45
CA GLN A 150 19.18 -7.49 4.31
C GLN A 150 19.96 -7.10 5.56
N LYS A 151 19.68 -5.93 6.16
CA LYS A 151 20.35 -5.47 7.39
C LYS A 151 20.22 -6.44 8.56
N ILE A 152 19.08 -7.12 8.67
CA ILE A 152 18.80 -8.07 9.75
C ILE A 152 19.05 -9.53 9.34
N HIS A 153 19.64 -9.77 8.18
CA HIS A 153 19.84 -11.11 7.62
C HIS A 153 18.56 -11.94 7.58
N TRP A 154 17.46 -11.29 7.20
CA TRP A 154 16.15 -11.92 7.09
C TRP A 154 16.17 -13.00 6.00
N THR A 155 15.64 -14.17 6.33
CA THR A 155 15.42 -15.25 5.36
C THR A 155 13.94 -15.33 5.01
N GLY A 156 13.67 -15.55 3.72
CA GLY A 156 12.32 -15.77 3.24
C GLY A 156 11.68 -17.05 3.81
N ARG A 157 10.53 -17.44 3.27
CA ARG A 157 9.74 -18.60 3.73
C ARG A 157 10.54 -19.90 3.69
N ASP A 158 11.44 -20.06 2.73
CA ASP A 158 12.21 -21.26 2.44
C ASP A 158 13.61 -21.24 3.09
N GLY A 159 13.87 -20.27 3.97
CA GLY A 159 15.17 -20.13 4.65
C GLY A 159 16.28 -19.52 3.75
N GLU A 160 15.98 -19.20 2.51
CA GLU A 160 16.92 -18.57 1.60
C GLU A 160 17.07 -17.07 1.89
N PRO A 161 18.26 -16.50 1.76
CA PRO A 161 18.47 -15.06 1.87
C PRO A 161 17.61 -14.32 0.85
N VAL A 162 17.08 -13.19 1.26
CA VAL A 162 16.29 -12.32 0.38
C VAL A 162 17.21 -11.69 -0.66
N ASP A 163 17.01 -12.04 -1.93
CA ASP A 163 17.85 -11.61 -3.04
C ASP A 163 17.45 -10.22 -3.56
N GLU A 164 18.39 -9.28 -3.55
CA GLU A 164 18.21 -7.94 -4.13
C GLU A 164 17.98 -7.98 -5.64
N GLN A 165 18.51 -8.99 -6.35
CA GLN A 165 18.29 -9.16 -7.79
C GLN A 165 16.81 -9.42 -8.11
N ALA A 166 16.10 -10.13 -7.22
CA ALA A 166 14.68 -10.36 -7.37
C ALA A 166 13.85 -9.05 -7.28
N VAL A 167 14.29 -8.08 -6.49
CA VAL A 167 13.66 -6.72 -6.43
C VAL A 167 13.97 -5.93 -7.69
N GLN A 168 15.23 -5.99 -8.16
CA GLN A 168 15.60 -5.32 -9.40
C GLN A 168 14.89 -5.89 -10.62
N ALA A 169 14.49 -7.17 -10.58
CA ALA A 169 13.66 -7.76 -11.63
C ALA A 169 12.21 -7.19 -11.67
N LEU A 170 11.74 -6.54 -10.61
CA LEU A 170 10.47 -5.79 -10.61
C LEU A 170 10.63 -4.39 -11.23
N LEU A 171 11.83 -3.82 -11.28
CA LEU A 171 12.10 -2.48 -11.80
C LEU A 171 11.61 -2.27 -13.24
N PRO A 172 11.92 -3.15 -14.23
CA PRO A 172 11.45 -2.95 -15.59
C PRO A 172 9.93 -2.96 -15.71
N GLN A 173 9.25 -3.66 -14.81
CA GLN A 173 7.78 -3.69 -14.75
C GLN A 173 7.25 -2.37 -14.20
N VAL A 174 7.89 -1.80 -13.19
CA VAL A 174 7.54 -0.49 -12.62
C VAL A 174 7.81 0.62 -13.64
N ASP A 175 8.94 0.60 -14.33
CA ASP A 175 9.24 1.59 -15.36
C ASP A 175 8.21 1.55 -16.49
N CYS A 176 7.85 0.34 -16.95
CA CYS A 176 6.81 0.16 -17.96
C CYS A 176 5.44 0.65 -17.47
N LEU A 177 5.12 0.43 -16.21
CA LEU A 177 3.85 0.80 -15.58
C LEU A 177 3.77 2.30 -15.28
N SER A 178 4.86 2.93 -14.84
CA SER A 178 4.90 4.39 -14.65
C SER A 178 4.69 5.13 -15.96
N MET A 179 5.14 4.56 -17.10
CA MET A 179 4.87 5.12 -18.43
C MET A 179 3.40 4.95 -18.88
N LEU A 180 2.68 3.98 -18.33
CA LEU A 180 1.27 3.73 -18.66
C LEU A 180 0.31 4.52 -17.77
N THR A 181 0.69 4.78 -16.52
CA THR A 181 -0.16 5.45 -15.53
C THR A 181 -0.01 6.96 -15.54
N ASP A 182 1.11 7.48 -16.04
CA ASP A 182 1.39 8.90 -16.03
C ASP A 182 1.68 9.41 -17.45
N ASN A 183 0.65 9.92 -18.12
CA ASN A 183 0.80 10.65 -19.39
C ASN A 183 1.57 11.98 -19.24
N THR A 184 2.14 12.25 -18.07
CA THR A 184 2.76 13.53 -17.70
C THR A 184 4.23 13.42 -17.32
N VAL A 185 4.86 12.25 -17.42
CA VAL A 185 6.30 12.15 -17.18
C VAL A 185 7.03 12.27 -18.51
N VAL A 186 7.31 13.47 -18.89
CA VAL A 186 8.41 13.85 -19.78
C VAL A 186 9.51 14.44 -18.91
#